data_3ff1cfa1b97642f39553cfc68683bff5
#
_entry.id   3ff1cfa1b97642f39553cfc68683bff5
#
_cell.length_a   1.000
_cell.length_b   1.000
_cell.length_c   1.000
_cell.angle_alpha   90.00
_cell.angle_beta   90.00
_cell.angle_gamma   90.00
#
_symmetry.space_group_name_H-M   'P 1'
#
loop_
_entity.id
_entity.type
_entity.pdbx_description
1 polymer ?
#
loop_
_entity_poly.entity_id
_entity_poly.type
_entity_poly.pdbx_seq_one_letter_code
_entity_poly.pdbx_strand_id
1 'polypeptide(L)'
;MIEVLRDIGKIARALDSIANIEFKDYQLSKGQYLYLIRVFENPGIIPDKLAEMIKVDRTTAARAIKKLEEKGLIRKEADDVNKKIRRLFVTKEGTKLVPIIQLENQYSNQIALKKLSKKEIEEFSKTLKIVAATIDEEWTSVKKGNKRPYLEQINE
;
A
#
# COMPACT_ATOMS: atom_id res chain seq x y z
N MET A 1 7.10 -22.11 -18.23
CA MET A 1 7.55 -21.09 -17.28
C MET A 1 6.56 -21.01 -16.13
N ILE A 2 7.04 -20.94 -14.90
CA ILE A 2 6.18 -20.71 -13.73
C ILE A 2 5.90 -19.20 -13.62
N GLU A 3 4.63 -18.80 -13.71
CA GLU A 3 4.24 -17.39 -13.74
C GLU A 3 3.80 -16.87 -12.36
N VAL A 4 4.71 -16.90 -11.40
CA VAL A 4 4.45 -16.47 -10.00
C VAL A 4 3.86 -15.07 -9.91
N LEU A 5 4.39 -14.12 -10.68
CA LEU A 5 3.95 -12.72 -10.60
C LEU A 5 2.52 -12.52 -11.12
N ARG A 6 2.05 -13.37 -12.04
CA ARG A 6 0.66 -13.36 -12.50
C ARG A 6 -0.29 -13.70 -11.35
N ASP A 7 0.04 -14.70 -10.57
CA ASP A 7 -0.79 -15.11 -9.43
C ASP A 7 -0.74 -14.09 -8.28
N ILE A 8 0.44 -13.53 -7.99
CA ILE A 8 0.56 -12.41 -7.04
C ILE A 8 -0.33 -11.24 -7.47
N GLY A 9 -0.30 -10.88 -8.76
CA GLY A 9 -1.14 -9.82 -9.31
C GLY A 9 -2.65 -10.10 -9.20
N LYS A 10 -3.09 -11.34 -9.44
CA LYS A 10 -4.49 -11.76 -9.26
C LYS A 10 -4.92 -11.62 -7.81
N ILE A 11 -4.11 -12.12 -6.88
CA ILE A 11 -4.38 -12.06 -5.45
C ILE A 11 -4.51 -10.60 -5.01
N ALA A 12 -3.54 -9.77 -5.35
CA ALA A 12 -3.54 -8.35 -4.98
C ALA A 12 -4.79 -7.62 -5.50
N ARG A 13 -5.15 -7.83 -6.78
CA ARG A 13 -6.35 -7.21 -7.37
C ARG A 13 -7.65 -7.72 -6.76
N ALA A 14 -7.75 -9.02 -6.46
CA ALA A 14 -8.93 -9.59 -5.82
C ALA A 14 -9.12 -9.03 -4.41
N LEU A 15 -8.06 -8.98 -3.61
CA LEU A 15 -8.11 -8.41 -2.25
C LEU A 15 -8.48 -6.92 -2.28
N ASP A 16 -7.91 -6.17 -3.19
CA ASP A 16 -8.23 -4.75 -3.36
C ASP A 16 -9.69 -4.52 -3.79
N SER A 17 -10.19 -5.34 -4.71
CA SER A 17 -11.59 -5.30 -5.13
C SER A 17 -12.56 -5.65 -3.99
N ILE A 18 -12.26 -6.66 -3.19
CA ILE A 18 -13.04 -7.03 -2.00
C ILE A 18 -13.07 -5.86 -1.02
N ALA A 19 -11.91 -5.33 -0.67
CA ALA A 19 -11.80 -4.21 0.26
C ALA A 19 -12.57 -2.98 -0.22
N ASN A 20 -12.50 -2.66 -1.51
CA ASN A 20 -13.24 -1.54 -2.09
C ASN A 20 -14.76 -1.72 -2.03
N ILE A 21 -15.26 -2.94 -2.16
CA ILE A 21 -16.67 -3.26 -1.99
C ILE A 21 -17.08 -3.10 -0.52
N GLU A 22 -16.33 -3.72 0.39
CA GLU A 22 -16.67 -3.75 1.82
C GLU A 22 -16.51 -2.38 2.49
N PHE A 23 -15.51 -1.60 2.10
CA PHE A 23 -15.25 -0.28 2.71
C PHE A 23 -16.02 0.88 2.06
N LYS A 24 -16.86 0.60 1.07
CA LYS A 24 -17.69 1.62 0.43
C LYS A 24 -18.58 2.36 1.42
N ASP A 25 -19.20 1.63 2.34
CA ASP A 25 -20.09 2.20 3.36
C ASP A 25 -19.36 3.07 4.38
N TYR A 26 -18.05 2.90 4.50
CA TYR A 26 -17.15 3.72 5.34
C TYR A 26 -16.49 4.86 4.55
N GLN A 27 -16.87 5.07 3.30
CA GLN A 27 -16.28 6.07 2.39
C GLN A 27 -14.77 5.89 2.16
N LEU A 28 -14.29 4.66 2.25
CA LEU A 28 -12.89 4.28 2.08
C LEU A 28 -12.63 3.46 0.81
N SER A 29 -13.53 3.49 -0.15
CA SER A 29 -13.34 2.83 -1.45
C SER A 29 -12.21 3.46 -2.27
N LYS A 30 -11.90 2.87 -3.42
CA LYS A 30 -10.82 3.32 -4.33
C LYS A 30 -9.44 3.35 -3.66
N GLY A 31 -9.17 2.35 -2.81
CA GLY A 31 -7.89 2.18 -2.14
C GLY A 31 -7.62 3.13 -0.98
N GLN A 32 -8.54 4.00 -0.60
CA GLN A 32 -8.33 4.98 0.48
C GLN A 32 -8.08 4.32 1.84
N TYR A 33 -8.66 3.15 2.09
CA TYR A 33 -8.40 2.37 3.30
C TYR A 33 -6.91 2.09 3.51
N LEU A 34 -6.18 1.81 2.42
CA LEU A 34 -4.75 1.50 2.48
C LEU A 34 -3.92 2.70 2.95
N TYR A 35 -4.23 3.89 2.45
CA TYR A 35 -3.56 5.12 2.88
C TYR A 35 -3.83 5.42 4.35
N LEU A 36 -5.09 5.29 4.77
CA LEU A 36 -5.47 5.54 6.16
C LEU A 36 -4.73 4.63 7.12
N ILE A 37 -4.69 3.32 6.85
CA ILE A 37 -4.01 2.37 7.74
C ILE A 37 -2.50 2.58 7.76
N ARG A 38 -1.87 2.91 6.64
CA ARG A 38 -0.43 3.18 6.59
C ARG A 38 -0.03 4.45 7.33
N VAL A 39 -0.87 5.50 7.29
CA VAL A 39 -0.65 6.71 8.10
C VAL A 39 -0.82 6.40 9.58
N PHE A 40 -1.81 5.59 9.95
CA PHE A 40 -2.01 5.16 11.33
C PHE A 40 -0.82 4.40 11.90
N GLU A 41 -0.27 3.47 11.12
CA GLU A 41 0.91 2.67 11.49
C GLU A 41 2.20 3.50 11.53
N ASN A 42 2.25 4.62 10.80
CA ASN A 42 3.42 5.48 10.65
C ASN A 42 3.05 6.96 10.91
N PRO A 43 2.66 7.33 12.14
CA PRO A 43 2.27 8.70 12.44
C PRO A 43 3.41 9.68 12.16
N GLY A 44 3.10 10.77 11.49
CA GLY A 44 4.08 11.75 11.05
C GLY A 44 4.76 11.46 9.73
N ILE A 45 4.35 10.39 9.02
CA ILE A 45 4.87 10.07 7.69
C ILE A 45 4.64 11.22 6.71
N ILE A 46 5.61 11.48 5.84
CA ILE A 46 5.48 12.50 4.79
C ILE A 46 4.87 11.88 3.53
N PRO A 47 4.16 12.66 2.68
CA PRO A 47 3.48 12.15 1.48
C PRO A 47 4.38 11.34 0.53
N ASP A 48 5.61 11.77 0.31
CA ASP A 48 6.55 11.06 -0.56
C ASP A 48 6.91 9.67 -0.03
N LYS A 49 7.11 9.54 1.28
CA LYS A 49 7.38 8.26 1.92
C LYS A 49 6.17 7.33 1.91
N LEU A 50 4.97 7.88 2.06
CA LEU A 50 3.73 7.12 1.96
C LEU A 50 3.53 6.58 0.53
N ALA A 51 3.77 7.41 -0.49
CA ALA A 51 3.71 7.00 -1.89
C ALA A 51 4.69 5.86 -2.20
N GLU A 52 5.93 5.97 -1.70
CA GLU A 52 6.95 4.94 -1.85
C GLU A 52 6.56 3.63 -1.14
N MET A 53 6.04 3.72 0.07
CA MET A 53 5.59 2.56 0.85
C MET A 53 4.45 1.80 0.15
N ILE A 54 3.50 2.51 -0.45
CA ILE A 54 2.35 1.94 -1.14
C ILE A 54 2.70 1.54 -2.60
N LYS A 55 3.82 2.02 -3.13
CA LYS A 55 4.26 1.79 -4.52
C LYS A 55 3.35 2.47 -5.55
N VAL A 56 3.07 3.74 -5.32
CA VAL A 56 2.32 4.60 -6.25
C VAL A 56 3.13 5.86 -6.58
N ASP A 57 2.75 6.57 -7.64
CA ASP A 57 3.34 7.87 -7.94
C ASP A 57 2.86 8.96 -6.97
N ARG A 58 3.60 10.07 -6.92
CA ARG A 58 3.31 11.19 -6.01
C ARG A 58 1.94 11.81 -6.26
N THR A 59 1.53 11.90 -7.52
CA THR A 59 0.24 12.49 -7.88
C THR A 59 -0.93 11.63 -7.40
N THR A 60 -0.83 10.32 -7.57
CA THR A 60 -1.82 9.35 -7.08
C THR A 60 -1.94 9.42 -5.56
N ALA A 61 -0.82 9.42 -4.86
CA ALA A 61 -0.79 9.54 -3.40
C ALA A 61 -1.38 10.88 -2.94
N ALA A 62 -1.00 11.98 -3.57
CA ALA A 62 -1.50 13.32 -3.22
C ALA A 62 -3.03 13.42 -3.36
N ARG A 63 -3.62 12.82 -4.39
CA ARG A 63 -5.08 12.79 -4.58
C ARG A 63 -5.79 12.00 -3.48
N ALA A 64 -5.26 10.83 -3.12
CA ALA A 64 -5.84 10.00 -2.06
C ALA A 64 -5.74 10.69 -0.69
N ILE A 65 -4.59 11.28 -0.38
CA ILE A 65 -4.36 12.04 0.86
C ILE A 65 -5.33 13.22 0.93
N LYS A 66 -5.48 13.99 -0.15
CA LYS A 66 -6.40 15.12 -0.21
C LYS A 66 -7.84 14.70 0.08
N LYS A 67 -8.31 13.61 -0.53
CA LYS A 67 -9.66 13.07 -0.29
C LYS A 67 -9.87 12.66 1.17
N LEU A 68 -8.88 12.02 1.79
CA LEU A 68 -8.95 11.65 3.20
C LEU A 68 -8.93 12.88 4.12
N GLU A 69 -8.19 13.91 3.76
CA GLU A 69 -8.17 15.20 4.48
C GLU A 69 -9.52 15.91 4.37
N GLU A 70 -10.11 15.98 3.17
CA GLU A 70 -11.43 16.55 2.93
C GLU A 70 -12.54 15.84 3.72
N LYS A 71 -12.40 14.53 3.94
CA LYS A 71 -13.31 13.73 4.77
C LYS A 71 -13.06 13.87 6.27
N GLY A 72 -12.02 14.60 6.68
CA GLY A 72 -11.63 14.75 8.07
C GLY A 72 -11.03 13.49 8.71
N LEU A 73 -10.50 12.57 7.91
CA LEU A 73 -9.92 11.30 8.40
C LEU A 73 -8.40 11.38 8.61
N ILE A 74 -7.74 12.27 7.88
CA ILE A 74 -6.32 12.59 8.00
C ILE A 74 -6.15 14.09 8.16
N ARG A 75 -5.13 14.52 8.88
CA ARG A 75 -4.70 15.90 8.99
C ARG A 75 -3.22 16.04 8.65
N LYS A 76 -2.84 17.22 8.19
CA LYS A 76 -1.46 17.60 7.92
C LYS A 76 -0.97 18.57 8.98
N GLU A 77 0.28 18.38 9.42
CA GLU A 77 1.00 19.33 10.27
C GLU A 77 2.31 19.75 9.61
N ALA A 78 2.69 21.01 9.75
CA ALA A 78 4.01 21.45 9.34
C ALA A 78 5.08 20.80 10.24
N ASP A 79 6.20 20.38 9.62
CA ASP A 79 7.36 19.92 10.38
C ASP A 79 7.94 21.06 11.25
N ASP A 80 8.44 20.72 12.43
CA ASP A 80 8.97 21.73 13.36
C ASP A 80 10.23 22.44 12.85
N VAL A 81 11.07 21.71 12.11
CA VAL A 81 12.34 22.20 11.58
C VAL A 81 12.17 22.81 10.19
N ASN A 82 11.52 22.07 9.27
CA ASN A 82 11.28 22.53 7.90
C ASN A 82 9.77 22.69 7.65
N LYS A 83 9.27 23.92 7.73
CA LYS A 83 7.85 24.27 7.55
C LYS A 83 7.26 23.92 6.18
N LYS A 84 8.09 23.64 5.17
CA LYS A 84 7.65 23.19 3.86
C LYS A 84 7.26 21.70 3.85
N ILE A 85 7.79 20.91 4.78
CA ILE A 85 7.45 19.51 4.96
C ILE A 85 6.12 19.40 5.70
N ARG A 86 5.21 18.61 5.17
CA ARG A 86 3.92 18.29 5.78
C ARG A 86 3.92 16.85 6.28
N ARG A 87 3.63 16.68 7.55
CA ARG A 87 3.50 15.37 8.21
C ARG A 87 2.04 14.98 8.31
N LEU A 88 1.78 13.70 8.09
CA LEU A 88 0.43 13.15 8.07
C LEU A 88 0.12 12.44 9.39
N PHE A 89 -1.09 12.67 9.88
CA PHE A 89 -1.63 12.02 11.08
C PHE A 89 -3.07 11.63 10.85
N VAL A 90 -3.48 10.50 11.41
CA VAL A 90 -4.90 10.11 11.44
C VAL A 90 -5.61 10.95 12.49
N THR A 91 -6.78 11.46 12.14
CA THR A 91 -7.64 12.21 13.08
C THR A 91 -8.35 11.26 14.04
N LYS A 92 -9.02 11.82 15.06
CA LYS A 92 -9.89 11.05 15.95
C LYS A 92 -10.98 10.29 15.17
N GLU A 93 -11.58 10.92 14.17
CA GLU A 93 -12.59 10.28 13.32
C GLU A 93 -11.99 9.17 12.45
N GLY A 94 -10.81 9.40 11.87
CA GLY A 94 -10.09 8.36 11.11
C GLY A 94 -9.71 7.16 11.97
N THR A 95 -9.29 7.39 13.21
CA THR A 95 -8.94 6.32 14.15
C THR A 95 -10.10 5.37 14.44
N LYS A 96 -11.35 5.85 14.40
CA LYS A 96 -12.54 5.00 14.59
C LYS A 96 -12.71 3.95 13.48
N LEU A 97 -12.16 4.19 12.30
CA LEU A 97 -12.24 3.29 11.16
C LEU A 97 -11.11 2.26 11.12
N VAL A 98 -10.03 2.49 11.86
CA VAL A 98 -8.88 1.60 11.88
C VAL A 98 -9.23 0.15 12.28
N PRO A 99 -10.04 -0.10 13.32
CA PRO A 99 -10.36 -1.48 13.72
C PRO A 99 -11.03 -2.30 12.63
N ILE A 100 -11.91 -1.72 11.81
CA ILE A 100 -12.55 -2.48 10.73
C ILE A 100 -11.57 -2.84 9.62
N ILE A 101 -10.62 -1.95 9.31
CA ILE A 101 -9.57 -2.23 8.33
C ILE A 101 -8.66 -3.36 8.84
N GLN A 102 -8.28 -3.31 10.12
CA GLN A 102 -7.45 -4.33 10.75
C GLN A 102 -8.15 -5.70 10.79
N LEU A 103 -9.45 -5.73 11.11
CA LEU A 103 -10.25 -6.96 11.11
C LEU A 103 -10.36 -7.56 9.70
N GLU A 104 -10.59 -6.74 8.69
CA GLU A 104 -10.62 -7.20 7.29
C GLU A 104 -9.27 -7.79 6.88
N ASN A 105 -8.18 -7.07 7.14
CA ASN A 105 -6.84 -7.54 6.82
C ASN A 105 -6.53 -8.88 7.50
N GLN A 106 -6.86 -9.02 8.78
CA GLN A 106 -6.66 -10.26 9.53
C GLN A 106 -7.49 -11.40 8.96
N TYR A 107 -8.75 -11.16 8.69
CA TYR A 107 -9.66 -12.15 8.11
C TYR A 107 -9.20 -12.60 6.72
N SER A 108 -8.90 -11.67 5.84
CA SER A 108 -8.40 -11.95 4.49
C SER A 108 -7.10 -12.78 4.53
N ASN A 109 -6.18 -12.44 5.42
CA ASN A 109 -4.95 -13.22 5.61
C ASN A 109 -5.23 -14.66 6.07
N GLN A 110 -6.13 -14.84 7.06
CA GLN A 110 -6.52 -16.16 7.54
C GLN A 110 -7.18 -17.01 6.45
N ILE A 111 -8.11 -16.42 5.71
CA ILE A 111 -8.84 -17.12 4.64
C ILE A 111 -7.91 -17.49 3.49
N ALA A 112 -7.04 -16.59 3.08
CA ALA A 112 -6.09 -16.84 1.98
C ALA A 112 -5.14 -18.00 2.29
N LEU A 113 -4.73 -18.14 3.53
CA LEU A 113 -3.71 -19.09 3.96
C LEU A 113 -4.27 -20.36 4.63
N LYS A 114 -5.60 -20.51 4.76
CA LYS A 114 -6.24 -21.58 5.55
C LYS A 114 -5.92 -23.02 5.11
N LYS A 115 -5.50 -23.19 3.87
CA LYS A 115 -5.16 -24.52 3.32
C LYS A 115 -3.68 -24.88 3.47
N LEU A 116 -2.87 -23.96 3.98
CA LEU A 116 -1.44 -24.16 4.19
C LEU A 116 -1.16 -24.54 5.63
N SER A 117 -0.17 -25.40 5.83
CA SER A 117 0.40 -25.68 7.14
C SER A 117 1.18 -24.48 7.67
N LYS A 118 1.41 -24.44 8.97
CA LYS A 118 2.22 -23.38 9.60
C LYS A 118 3.61 -23.24 8.95
N LYS A 119 4.26 -24.37 8.67
CA LYS A 119 5.59 -24.40 8.03
C LYS A 119 5.53 -23.79 6.63
N GLU A 120 4.54 -24.16 5.81
CA GLU A 120 4.37 -23.61 4.46
C GLU A 120 4.12 -22.09 4.51
N ILE A 121 3.33 -21.60 5.46
CA ILE A 121 3.08 -20.16 5.65
C ILE A 121 4.39 -19.43 5.99
N GLU A 122 5.19 -19.97 6.89
CA GLU A 122 6.49 -19.38 7.29
C GLU A 122 7.46 -19.33 6.10
N GLU A 123 7.58 -20.42 5.33
CA GLU A 123 8.45 -20.51 4.16
C GLU A 123 7.97 -19.57 3.05
N PHE A 124 6.67 -19.54 2.77
CA PHE A 124 6.07 -18.65 1.79
C PHE A 124 6.29 -17.18 2.16
N SER A 125 6.08 -16.82 3.43
CA SER A 125 6.33 -15.46 3.91
C SER A 125 7.78 -15.02 3.71
N LYS A 126 8.75 -15.89 4.02
CA LYS A 126 10.19 -15.61 3.80
C LYS A 126 10.50 -15.40 2.32
N THR A 127 10.01 -16.31 1.47
CA THR A 127 10.23 -16.25 0.02
C THR A 127 9.62 -15.01 -0.59
N LEU A 128 8.38 -14.67 -0.19
CA LEU A 128 7.69 -13.50 -0.69
C LEU A 128 8.39 -12.19 -0.33
N LYS A 129 8.97 -12.12 0.87
CA LYS A 129 9.78 -10.95 1.29
C LYS A 129 11.01 -10.75 0.42
N ILE A 130 11.69 -11.83 0.02
CA ILE A 130 12.83 -11.78 -0.90
C ILE A 130 12.39 -11.23 -2.26
N VAL A 131 11.30 -11.77 -2.81
CA VAL A 131 10.74 -11.30 -4.09
C VAL A 131 10.35 -9.83 -4.02
N ALA A 132 9.68 -9.42 -2.94
CA ALA A 132 9.28 -8.04 -2.73
C ALA A 132 10.50 -7.09 -2.66
N ALA A 133 11.54 -7.45 -1.91
CA ALA A 133 12.76 -6.65 -1.80
C ALA A 133 13.46 -6.48 -3.17
N THR A 134 13.53 -7.54 -3.97
CA THR A 134 14.11 -7.49 -5.32
C THR A 134 13.32 -6.54 -6.24
N ILE A 135 12.00 -6.60 -6.20
CA ILE A 135 11.14 -5.69 -6.99
C ILE A 135 11.23 -4.24 -6.48
N ASP A 136 11.47 -4.02 -5.19
CA ASP A 136 11.69 -2.68 -4.65
C ASP A 136 12.93 -2.01 -5.25
N GLU A 137 14.00 -2.76 -5.47
CA GLU A 137 15.21 -2.26 -6.16
C GLU A 137 14.90 -1.85 -7.60
N GLU A 138 14.18 -2.68 -8.35
CA GLU A 138 13.72 -2.39 -9.71
C GLU A 138 12.80 -1.16 -9.75
N TRP A 139 11.84 -1.07 -8.84
CA TRP A 139 10.95 0.08 -8.72
C TRP A 139 11.73 1.38 -8.51
N THR A 140 12.70 1.36 -7.59
CA THR A 140 13.56 2.52 -7.29
C THR A 140 14.37 2.93 -8.51
N SER A 141 14.94 1.97 -9.23
CA SER A 141 15.72 2.20 -10.44
C SER A 141 14.89 2.83 -11.55
N VAL A 142 13.72 2.29 -11.84
CA VAL A 142 12.80 2.79 -12.87
C VAL A 142 12.30 4.20 -12.53
N LYS A 143 11.97 4.46 -11.26
CA LYS A 143 11.56 5.80 -10.79
C LYS A 143 12.65 6.85 -10.98
N LYS A 144 13.91 6.48 -10.93
CA LYS A 144 15.06 7.36 -11.22
C LYS A 144 15.27 7.60 -12.72
N GLY A 145 14.47 6.97 -13.58
CA GLY A 145 14.55 7.11 -15.02
C GLY A 145 15.46 6.08 -15.71
N ASN A 146 15.97 5.08 -14.98
CA ASN A 146 16.76 4.02 -15.58
C ASN A 146 15.87 3.11 -16.43
N LYS A 147 16.35 2.75 -17.62
CA LYS A 147 15.67 1.81 -18.50
C LYS A 147 16.02 0.37 -18.11
N ARG A 148 15.04 -0.51 -18.20
CA ARG A 148 15.26 -1.94 -17.98
C ARG A 148 15.85 -2.58 -19.24
N PRO A 149 16.80 -3.53 -19.12
CA PRO A 149 17.55 -4.10 -20.26
C PRO A 149 16.68 -4.72 -21.36
N TYR A 150 15.53 -5.28 -21.03
CA TYR A 150 14.66 -5.90 -22.05
C TYR A 150 14.15 -4.90 -23.10
N LEU A 151 14.12 -3.60 -22.77
CA LEU A 151 13.70 -2.54 -23.70
C LEU A 151 14.67 -2.38 -24.86
N GLU A 152 15.93 -2.77 -24.71
CA GLU A 152 16.94 -2.75 -25.78
C GLU A 152 16.65 -3.82 -26.82
N GLN A 153 16.06 -4.96 -26.40
CA GLN A 153 15.73 -6.09 -27.27
C GLN A 153 14.53 -5.81 -28.19
N ILE A 154 13.74 -4.78 -27.92
CA ILE A 154 12.56 -4.42 -28.72
C ILE A 154 12.96 -3.64 -29.98
N ASN A 155 14.15 -3.01 -29.96
CA ASN A 155 14.64 -2.14 -31.04
C ASN A 155 15.54 -2.90 -32.03
N GLU A 156 15.73 -4.22 -31.87
CA GLU A 156 16.37 -5.13 -32.81
C GLU A 156 15.32 -5.88 -33.66
#